data_469f9b5e59f44870e83d68e77dc59480
#
_entry.id   469f9b5e59f44870e83d68e77dc59480
#
_cell.length_a   1.000
_cell.length_b   1.000
_cell.length_c   1.000
_cell.angle_alpha   90.00
_cell.angle_beta   90.00
_cell.angle_gamma   90.00
#
_symmetry.space_group_name_H-M   'P 1'
#
loop_
_entity.id
_entity.type
_entity.pdbx_description
1 polymer ?
#
loop_
_entity_poly.entity_id
_entity_poly.type
_entity_poly.pdbx_seq_one_letter_code
_entity_poly.pdbx_strand_id
1 'polypeptide(L)'
;MNRVVGEASGGDPERRLSPERGNVAFASTQAGYCFTLRSFAQMYAERAPIDVDAFAQRLWGHIYFDRASRTFTRRAPHPDAPRSFVQFVLEPLYKLYTLVLSADVDVLRRTLASLRIQLPAAAFKMDVRPLLKLVLNAFLGSSTGLVDMCVEHLPSAAEASKAATTTAP
;
A
#
# COMPACT_ATOMS: atom_id res chain seq x y z
N MET A 1 3.79 14.86 11.56
CA MET A 1 4.33 13.61 12.16
C MET A 1 5.87 13.63 12.21
N ASN A 2 6.60 13.80 11.11
CA ASN A 2 8.08 13.79 11.12
C ASN A 2 8.75 14.84 12.04
N ARG A 3 8.11 16.00 12.28
CA ARG A 3 8.63 16.99 13.25
C ARG A 3 8.66 16.42 14.67
N VAL A 4 7.58 15.76 15.08
CA VAL A 4 7.46 15.14 16.41
C VAL A 4 8.46 13.99 16.57
N VAL A 5 8.61 13.16 15.54
CA VAL A 5 9.60 12.06 15.54
C VAL A 5 11.02 12.63 15.61
N GLY A 6 11.31 13.71 14.87
CA GLY A 6 12.60 14.37 14.89
C GLY A 6 12.94 14.99 16.27
N GLU A 7 11.98 15.62 16.91
CA GLU A 7 12.13 16.16 18.27
C GLU A 7 12.39 15.03 19.29
N ALA A 8 11.64 13.91 19.18
CA ALA A 8 11.78 12.77 20.09
C ALA A 8 13.04 11.93 19.86
N SER A 9 13.61 11.95 18.66
CA SER A 9 14.79 11.15 18.28
C SER A 9 16.09 11.94 18.19
N GLY A 10 16.12 13.19 18.68
CA GLY A 10 17.31 14.04 18.59
C GLY A 10 17.72 14.39 17.15
N GLY A 11 16.80 14.35 16.20
CA GLY A 11 17.07 14.69 14.78
C GLY A 11 17.67 13.56 13.97
N ASP A 12 17.68 12.35 14.47
CA ASP A 12 18.20 11.16 13.77
C ASP A 12 17.50 10.97 12.40
N PRO A 13 18.21 11.11 11.28
CA PRO A 13 17.64 10.95 9.93
C PRO A 13 17.17 9.53 9.64
N GLU A 14 17.72 8.52 10.32
CA GLU A 14 17.33 7.11 10.16
C GLU A 14 15.90 6.85 10.67
N ARG A 15 15.46 7.62 11.65
CA ARG A 15 14.12 7.51 12.25
C ARG A 15 13.04 8.31 11.50
N ARG A 16 13.38 8.92 10.37
CA ARG A 16 12.40 9.64 9.55
C ARG A 16 11.36 8.69 8.96
N LEU A 17 10.08 8.97 9.22
CA LEU A 17 8.98 8.24 8.61
C LEU A 17 8.80 8.66 7.14
N SER A 18 8.82 7.68 6.24
CA SER A 18 8.61 7.89 4.81
C SER A 18 8.12 6.61 4.15
N PRO A 19 7.02 6.67 3.36
CA PRO A 19 6.47 5.48 2.73
C PRO A 19 7.47 4.73 1.84
N GLU A 20 8.34 5.46 1.13
CA GLU A 20 9.38 4.88 0.26
C GLU A 20 10.48 4.14 1.04
N ARG A 21 10.61 4.40 2.33
CA ARG A 21 11.52 3.67 3.23
C ARG A 21 10.89 2.38 3.78
N GLY A 22 9.62 2.12 3.50
CA GLY A 22 8.92 0.94 4.00
C GLY A 22 8.43 1.04 5.45
N ASN A 23 8.69 2.15 6.16
CA ASN A 23 8.33 2.35 7.57
C ASN A 23 6.98 3.07 7.79
N VAL A 24 6.12 3.10 6.77
CA VAL A 24 4.76 3.65 6.81
C VAL A 24 3.80 2.68 6.15
N ALA A 25 2.73 2.34 6.87
CA ALA A 25 1.63 1.55 6.34
C ALA A 25 0.38 2.43 6.12
N PHE A 26 -0.39 2.07 5.09
CA PHE A 26 -1.68 2.66 4.77
C PHE A 26 -2.77 1.70 5.22
N ALA A 27 -3.65 2.14 6.11
CA ALA A 27 -4.67 1.28 6.66
C ALA A 27 -6.04 1.96 6.70
N SER A 28 -7.09 1.15 6.56
CA SER A 28 -8.48 1.52 6.78
C SER A 28 -9.16 0.46 7.59
N THR A 29 -9.47 0.75 8.84
CA THR A 29 -10.24 -0.15 9.72
C THR A 29 -11.67 -0.33 9.22
N GLN A 30 -12.26 0.71 8.64
CA GLN A 30 -13.60 0.66 8.08
C GLN A 30 -13.68 -0.28 6.86
N ALA A 31 -12.70 -0.20 5.97
CA ALA A 31 -12.64 -1.04 4.77
C ALA A 31 -11.87 -2.36 4.99
N GLY A 32 -11.20 -2.53 6.12
CA GLY A 32 -10.56 -3.77 6.55
C GLY A 32 -9.28 -4.11 5.78
N TYR A 33 -8.48 -3.12 5.39
CA TYR A 33 -7.20 -3.35 4.71
C TYR A 33 -6.04 -2.64 5.38
N CYS A 34 -4.85 -3.19 5.19
CA CYS A 34 -3.58 -2.57 5.53
C CYS A 34 -2.52 -2.99 4.49
N PHE A 35 -1.75 -2.04 3.98
CA PHE A 35 -0.66 -2.31 3.05
C PHE A 35 0.49 -1.31 3.22
N THR A 36 1.69 -1.72 2.83
CA THR A 36 2.85 -0.86 2.61
C THR A 36 3.06 -0.67 1.10
N LEU A 37 3.89 0.28 0.68
CA LEU A 37 4.24 0.41 -0.74
C LEU A 37 4.89 -0.85 -1.29
N ARG A 38 5.71 -1.52 -0.47
CA ARG A 38 6.36 -2.77 -0.84
C ARG A 38 5.36 -3.90 -1.05
N SER A 39 4.43 -4.12 -0.10
CA SER A 39 3.40 -5.15 -0.25
C SER A 39 2.47 -4.85 -1.43
N PHE A 40 2.20 -3.58 -1.73
CA PHE A 40 1.44 -3.18 -2.90
C PHE A 40 2.22 -3.44 -4.21
N ALA A 41 3.52 -3.15 -4.24
CA ALA A 41 4.39 -3.44 -5.37
C ALA A 41 4.51 -4.95 -5.63
N GLN A 42 4.52 -5.77 -4.58
CA GLN A 42 4.51 -7.23 -4.67
C GLN A 42 3.33 -7.76 -5.48
N MET A 43 2.12 -7.20 -5.30
CA MET A 43 0.94 -7.57 -6.09
C MET A 43 1.13 -7.34 -7.60
N TYR A 44 1.87 -6.29 -7.97
CA TYR A 44 2.22 -6.04 -9.38
C TYR A 44 3.26 -7.04 -9.89
N ALA A 45 4.24 -7.39 -9.05
CA ALA A 45 5.29 -8.34 -9.40
C ALA A 45 4.76 -9.75 -9.63
N GLU A 46 3.66 -10.14 -8.99
CA GLU A 46 2.97 -11.42 -9.26
C GLU A 46 2.40 -11.52 -10.69
N ARG A 47 2.23 -10.39 -11.37
CA ARG A 47 1.61 -10.30 -12.71
C ARG A 47 2.58 -9.88 -13.81
N ALA A 48 3.71 -9.30 -13.44
CA ALA A 48 4.71 -8.80 -14.38
C ALA A 48 6.11 -8.90 -13.76
N PRO A 49 7.16 -9.09 -14.57
CA PRO A 49 8.55 -9.13 -14.08
C PRO A 49 8.99 -7.71 -13.66
N ILE A 50 8.67 -7.33 -12.44
CA ILE A 50 8.95 -6.02 -11.86
C ILE A 50 9.84 -6.20 -10.64
N ASP A 51 10.89 -5.41 -10.52
CA ASP A 51 11.65 -5.29 -9.28
C ASP A 51 10.77 -4.58 -8.23
N VAL A 52 10.44 -5.31 -7.17
CA VAL A 52 9.51 -4.87 -6.11
C VAL A 52 10.02 -3.62 -5.40
N ASP A 53 11.28 -3.60 -5.01
CA ASP A 53 11.85 -2.52 -4.21
C ASP A 53 12.03 -1.25 -5.06
N ALA A 54 12.54 -1.39 -6.28
CA ALA A 54 12.64 -0.29 -7.22
C ALA A 54 11.27 0.29 -7.60
N PHE A 55 10.24 -0.54 -7.71
CA PHE A 55 8.89 -0.09 -7.99
C PHE A 55 8.26 0.59 -6.78
N ALA A 56 8.36 0.00 -5.58
CA ALA A 56 7.85 0.59 -4.35
C ALA A 56 8.37 2.01 -4.12
N GLN A 57 9.67 2.24 -4.31
CA GLN A 57 10.28 3.56 -4.21
C GLN A 57 9.72 4.58 -5.21
N ARG A 58 9.25 4.12 -6.37
CA ARG A 58 8.66 4.97 -7.40
C ARG A 58 7.17 5.24 -7.22
N LEU A 59 6.51 4.59 -6.26
CA LEU A 59 5.10 4.81 -5.95
C LEU A 59 4.85 6.03 -5.07
N TRP A 60 5.88 6.69 -4.50
CA TRP A 60 5.70 7.81 -3.59
C TRP A 60 6.46 9.06 -4.03
N GLY A 61 5.93 10.23 -3.64
CA GLY A 61 6.56 11.52 -3.90
C GLY A 61 6.10 12.19 -5.20
N HIS A 62 6.96 13.06 -5.72
CA HIS A 62 6.73 13.77 -6.99
C HIS A 62 7.25 12.91 -8.16
N ILE A 63 6.63 11.76 -8.35
CA ILE A 63 6.96 10.81 -9.40
C ILE A 63 5.73 10.59 -10.27
N TYR A 64 5.93 10.56 -11.57
CA TYR A 64 4.91 10.40 -12.60
C TYR A 64 5.30 9.24 -13.51
N PHE A 65 4.32 8.56 -14.07
CA PHE A 65 4.56 7.52 -15.05
C PHE A 65 4.15 8.01 -16.43
N ASP A 66 5.12 8.13 -17.32
CA ASP A 66 4.86 8.43 -18.72
C ASP A 66 4.50 7.14 -19.46
N ARG A 67 3.27 7.08 -19.98
CA ARG A 67 2.76 5.91 -20.70
C ARG A 67 3.40 5.74 -22.08
N ALA A 68 3.85 6.84 -22.70
CA ALA A 68 4.45 6.80 -24.03
C ALA A 68 5.84 6.16 -23.99
N SER A 69 6.69 6.62 -23.08
CA SER A 69 8.04 6.07 -22.88
C SER A 69 8.11 4.87 -21.94
N ARG A 70 6.99 4.56 -21.22
CA ARG A 70 6.92 3.53 -20.16
C ARG A 70 7.96 3.73 -19.06
N THR A 71 8.27 4.97 -18.73
CA THR A 71 9.28 5.31 -17.73
C THR A 71 8.71 6.17 -16.61
N PHE A 72 9.34 6.08 -15.44
CA PHE A 72 9.05 6.96 -14.32
C PHE A 72 9.89 8.23 -14.43
N THR A 73 9.23 9.39 -14.26
CA THR A 73 9.85 10.72 -14.34
C THR A 73 9.53 11.54 -13.10
N ARG A 74 10.41 12.48 -12.75
CA ARG A 74 10.13 13.46 -11.68
C ARG A 74 9.42 14.71 -12.22
N ARG A 75 9.32 14.85 -13.53
CA ARG A 75 8.60 15.95 -14.21
C ARG A 75 7.29 15.40 -14.76
N ALA A 76 6.20 16.13 -14.52
CA ALA A 76 4.90 15.76 -15.07
C ALA A 76 4.97 15.77 -16.61
N PRO A 77 4.58 14.69 -17.30
CA PRO A 77 4.57 14.63 -18.76
C PRO A 77 3.54 15.59 -19.37
N HIS A 78 2.47 15.91 -18.64
CA HIS A 78 1.45 16.90 -19.00
C HIS A 78 0.87 17.53 -17.72
N PRO A 79 0.18 18.70 -17.82
CA PRO A 79 -0.32 19.43 -16.63
C PRO A 79 -1.20 18.61 -15.69
N ASP A 80 -2.04 17.74 -16.25
CA ASP A 80 -3.00 16.92 -15.50
C ASP A 80 -2.49 15.49 -15.22
N ALA A 81 -1.19 15.25 -15.36
CA ALA A 81 -0.62 13.93 -15.12
C ALA A 81 -0.78 13.54 -13.65
N PRO A 82 -1.40 12.39 -13.33
CA PRO A 82 -1.49 11.90 -11.97
C PRO A 82 -0.12 11.45 -11.48
N ARG A 83 0.16 11.67 -10.20
CA ARG A 83 1.35 11.09 -9.56
C ARG A 83 1.25 9.56 -9.57
N SER A 84 2.39 8.89 -9.54
CA SER A 84 2.46 7.43 -9.55
C SER A 84 1.63 6.78 -8.44
N PHE A 85 1.62 7.35 -7.22
CA PHE A 85 0.77 6.86 -6.13
C PHE A 85 -0.73 6.91 -6.49
N VAL A 86 -1.17 8.00 -7.11
CA VAL A 86 -2.56 8.12 -7.57
C VAL A 86 -2.86 7.06 -8.63
N GLN A 87 -2.02 6.98 -9.66
CA GLN A 87 -2.24 6.13 -10.82
C GLN A 87 -2.18 4.63 -10.49
N PHE A 88 -1.21 4.22 -9.67
CA PHE A 88 -0.97 2.78 -9.41
C PHE A 88 -1.60 2.29 -8.11
N VAL A 89 -1.92 3.16 -7.16
CA VAL A 89 -2.48 2.76 -5.86
C VAL A 89 -3.92 3.23 -5.72
N LEU A 90 -4.18 4.54 -5.79
CA LEU A 90 -5.51 5.07 -5.51
C LEU A 90 -6.53 4.74 -6.60
N GLU A 91 -6.18 4.89 -7.88
CA GLU A 91 -7.11 4.57 -8.98
C GLU A 91 -7.59 3.11 -8.97
N PRO A 92 -6.72 2.08 -8.81
CA PRO A 92 -7.17 0.70 -8.68
C PRO A 92 -8.08 0.48 -7.47
N LEU A 93 -7.75 1.08 -6.33
CA LEU A 93 -8.58 1.00 -5.13
C LEU A 93 -9.95 1.62 -5.36
N TYR A 94 -10.02 2.84 -5.89
CA TYR A 94 -11.29 3.51 -6.18
C TYR A 94 -12.12 2.78 -7.24
N LYS A 95 -11.48 2.18 -8.25
CA LYS A 95 -12.18 1.33 -9.21
C LYS A 95 -12.83 0.12 -8.56
N LEU A 96 -12.15 -0.52 -7.60
CA LEU A 96 -12.74 -1.61 -6.82
C LEU A 96 -13.90 -1.13 -5.94
N TYR A 97 -13.74 0.01 -5.26
CA TYR A 97 -14.84 0.61 -4.50
C TYR A 97 -16.06 0.86 -5.40
N THR A 98 -15.89 1.54 -6.51
CA THR A 98 -16.98 1.84 -7.45
C THR A 98 -17.61 0.56 -7.97
N LEU A 99 -16.79 -0.43 -8.34
CA LEU A 99 -17.27 -1.71 -8.84
C LEU A 99 -18.18 -2.42 -7.82
N VAL A 100 -17.77 -2.49 -6.55
CA VAL A 100 -18.55 -3.16 -5.50
C VAL A 100 -19.82 -2.39 -5.16
N LEU A 101 -19.78 -1.04 -5.25
CA LEU A 101 -20.90 -0.18 -4.88
C LEU A 101 -21.97 -0.07 -5.97
N SER A 102 -21.60 -0.19 -7.24
CA SER A 102 -22.50 0.18 -8.35
C SER A 102 -22.69 -0.90 -9.42
N ALA A 103 -21.87 -1.95 -9.45
CA ALA A 103 -21.96 -2.94 -10.50
C ALA A 103 -22.97 -4.06 -10.18
N ASP A 104 -23.61 -4.59 -11.21
CA ASP A 104 -24.37 -5.82 -11.11
C ASP A 104 -23.47 -7.00 -10.70
N VAL A 105 -24.05 -7.97 -9.99
CA VAL A 105 -23.34 -9.14 -9.45
C VAL A 105 -22.55 -9.89 -10.52
N ASP A 106 -23.10 -10.02 -11.72
CA ASP A 106 -22.43 -10.74 -12.81
C ASP A 106 -21.22 -9.97 -13.38
N VAL A 107 -21.33 -8.63 -13.45
CA VAL A 107 -20.21 -7.75 -13.83
C VAL A 107 -19.13 -7.80 -12.76
N LEU A 108 -19.51 -7.68 -11.49
CA LEU A 108 -18.62 -7.78 -10.35
C LEU A 108 -17.86 -9.12 -10.37
N ARG A 109 -18.56 -10.24 -10.52
CA ARG A 109 -17.96 -11.58 -10.54
C ARG A 109 -16.95 -11.74 -11.68
N ARG A 110 -17.30 -11.32 -12.90
CA ARG A 110 -16.38 -11.37 -14.06
C ARG A 110 -15.14 -10.51 -13.85
N THR A 111 -15.31 -9.31 -13.33
CA THR A 111 -14.19 -8.40 -13.08
C THR A 111 -13.27 -8.95 -11.98
N LEU A 112 -13.83 -9.45 -10.87
CA LEU A 112 -13.04 -10.08 -9.81
C LEU A 112 -12.27 -11.30 -10.33
N ALA A 113 -12.91 -12.14 -11.16
CA ALA A 113 -12.24 -13.26 -11.79
C ALA A 113 -11.06 -12.84 -12.68
N SER A 114 -11.20 -11.74 -13.45
CA SER A 114 -10.10 -11.17 -14.25
C SER A 114 -8.94 -10.67 -13.38
N LEU A 115 -9.23 -10.24 -12.17
CA LEU A 115 -8.24 -9.84 -11.16
C LEU A 115 -7.69 -11.04 -10.36
N ARG A 116 -8.07 -12.28 -10.71
CA ARG A 116 -7.74 -13.51 -9.99
C ARG A 116 -8.24 -13.54 -8.53
N ILE A 117 -9.26 -12.76 -8.23
CA ILE A 117 -9.92 -12.74 -6.92
C ILE A 117 -11.08 -13.73 -6.97
N GLN A 118 -10.99 -14.77 -6.15
CA GLN A 118 -12.03 -15.79 -6.02
C GLN A 118 -12.76 -15.59 -4.69
N LEU A 119 -14.06 -15.35 -4.75
CA LEU A 119 -14.92 -15.26 -3.59
C LEU A 119 -15.96 -16.38 -3.62
N PRO A 120 -16.36 -16.91 -2.44
CA PRO A 120 -17.42 -17.89 -2.36
C PRO A 120 -18.75 -17.27 -2.85
N ALA A 121 -19.61 -18.10 -3.46
CA ALA A 121 -20.90 -17.63 -3.99
C ALA A 121 -21.78 -16.93 -2.93
N ALA A 122 -21.67 -17.33 -1.67
CA ALA A 122 -22.36 -16.68 -0.56
C ALA A 122 -21.95 -15.22 -0.35
N ALA A 123 -20.70 -14.83 -0.68
CA ALA A 123 -20.23 -13.46 -0.54
C ALA A 123 -21.05 -12.47 -1.37
N PHE A 124 -21.48 -12.87 -2.56
CA PHE A 124 -22.27 -12.01 -3.46
C PHE A 124 -23.73 -11.77 -2.99
N LYS A 125 -24.16 -12.45 -1.92
CA LYS A 125 -25.46 -12.23 -1.26
C LYS A 125 -25.34 -11.36 -0.01
N MET A 126 -24.14 -10.96 0.36
CA MET A 126 -23.89 -10.12 1.54
C MET A 126 -24.23 -8.66 1.25
N ASP A 127 -24.42 -7.90 2.31
CA ASP A 127 -24.51 -6.44 2.21
C ASP A 127 -23.21 -5.85 1.64
N VAL A 128 -23.32 -4.67 1.04
CA VAL A 128 -22.24 -3.99 0.33
C VAL A 128 -20.99 -3.79 1.20
N ARG A 129 -21.17 -3.41 2.48
CA ARG A 129 -20.02 -3.14 3.37
C ARG A 129 -19.17 -4.39 3.67
N PRO A 130 -19.74 -5.52 4.11
CA PRO A 130 -18.97 -6.75 4.31
C PRO A 130 -18.39 -7.29 2.99
N LEU A 131 -19.14 -7.19 1.87
CA LEU A 131 -18.63 -7.58 0.55
C LEU A 131 -17.40 -6.75 0.15
N LEU A 132 -17.44 -5.43 0.35
CA LEU A 132 -16.33 -4.53 0.09
C LEU A 132 -15.08 -4.91 0.89
N LYS A 133 -15.24 -5.23 2.19
CA LYS A 133 -14.14 -5.70 3.04
C LYS A 133 -13.51 -7.00 2.50
N LEU A 134 -14.35 -7.95 2.09
CA LEU A 134 -13.85 -9.20 1.51
C LEU A 134 -13.10 -8.97 0.20
N VAL A 135 -13.64 -8.14 -0.69
CA VAL A 135 -13.00 -7.82 -1.97
C VAL A 135 -11.66 -7.12 -1.75
N LEU A 136 -11.61 -6.11 -0.89
CA LEU A 136 -10.38 -5.36 -0.62
C LEU A 136 -9.33 -6.21 0.10
N ASN A 137 -9.74 -7.06 1.04
CA ASN A 137 -8.85 -7.99 1.70
C ASN A 137 -8.28 -9.03 0.72
N ALA A 138 -9.11 -9.58 -0.16
CA ALA A 138 -8.67 -10.50 -1.19
C ALA A 138 -7.78 -9.84 -2.26
N PHE A 139 -7.99 -8.54 -2.53
CA PHE A 139 -7.17 -7.78 -3.48
C PHE A 139 -5.80 -7.40 -2.91
N LEU A 140 -5.76 -6.89 -1.68
CA LEU A 140 -4.55 -6.37 -1.03
C LEU A 140 -3.76 -7.46 -0.29
N GLY A 141 -4.34 -8.65 -0.14
CA GLY A 141 -3.77 -9.71 0.66
C GLY A 141 -3.97 -9.50 2.17
N SER A 142 -3.34 -10.37 2.95
CA SER A 142 -3.34 -10.29 4.40
C SER A 142 -2.44 -9.14 4.89
N SER A 143 -2.51 -8.81 6.18
CA SER A 143 -1.69 -7.77 6.83
C SER A 143 -0.19 -8.11 6.91
N THR A 144 0.31 -9.00 6.07
CA THR A 144 1.73 -9.41 6.04
C THR A 144 2.66 -8.22 5.84
N GLY A 145 2.30 -7.27 4.97
CA GLY A 145 3.10 -6.06 4.78
C GLY A 145 3.27 -5.20 6.04
N LEU A 146 2.29 -5.20 6.96
CA LEU A 146 2.43 -4.54 8.27
C LEU A 146 3.37 -5.34 9.18
N VAL A 147 3.27 -6.65 9.17
CA VAL A 147 4.15 -7.53 9.97
C VAL A 147 5.59 -7.39 9.49
N ASP A 148 5.81 -7.46 8.18
CA ASP A 148 7.14 -7.30 7.58
C ASP A 148 7.74 -5.93 7.92
N MET A 149 6.95 -4.87 7.84
CA MET A 149 7.36 -3.52 8.24
C MET A 149 7.77 -3.47 9.72
N CYS A 150 6.99 -4.10 10.60
CA CYS A 150 7.33 -4.13 12.03
C CYS A 150 8.62 -4.91 12.28
N VAL A 151 8.80 -6.05 11.62
CA VAL A 151 10.00 -6.88 11.77
C VAL A 151 11.26 -6.14 11.26
N GLU A 152 11.12 -5.38 10.16
CA GLU A 152 12.25 -4.68 9.55
C GLU A 152 12.63 -3.39 10.32
N HIS A 153 11.66 -2.66 10.84
CA HIS A 153 11.88 -1.31 11.37
C HIS A 153 11.76 -1.17 12.89
N LEU A 154 11.22 -2.16 13.60
CA LEU A 154 11.13 -2.11 15.05
C LEU A 154 12.27 -2.90 15.68
N PRO A 155 12.97 -2.31 16.66
CA PRO A 155 14.01 -3.04 17.40
C PRO A 155 13.38 -4.19 18.20
N SER A 156 14.09 -5.28 18.33
CA SER A 156 13.73 -6.34 19.25
C SER A 156 13.69 -5.83 20.71
N ALA A 157 12.98 -6.52 21.59
CA ALA A 157 12.92 -6.14 23.01
C ALA A 157 14.32 -6.07 23.65
N ALA A 158 15.25 -6.93 23.24
CA ALA A 158 16.63 -6.94 23.73
C ALA A 158 17.42 -5.70 23.24
N GLU A 159 17.24 -5.29 22.00
CA GLU A 159 17.88 -4.09 21.43
C GLU A 159 17.30 -2.82 22.02
N ALA A 160 15.98 -2.75 22.18
CA ALA A 160 15.30 -1.63 22.82
C ALA A 160 15.74 -1.45 24.29
N SER A 161 15.88 -2.53 25.03
CA SER A 161 16.37 -2.50 26.42
C SER A 161 17.80 -1.98 26.51
N LYS A 162 18.71 -2.45 25.63
CA LYS A 162 20.09 -1.96 25.59
C LYS A 162 20.16 -0.47 25.26
N ALA A 163 19.37 -0.02 24.28
CA ALA A 163 19.31 1.40 23.91
C ALA A 163 18.80 2.28 25.05
N ALA A 164 17.78 1.83 25.80
CA ALA A 164 17.25 2.54 26.96
C ALA A 164 18.29 2.65 28.09
N THR A 165 19.08 1.60 28.33
CA THR A 165 20.13 1.59 29.37
C THR A 165 21.31 2.52 29.02
N THR A 166 21.60 2.72 27.73
CA THR A 166 22.68 3.60 27.26
C THR A 166 22.28 5.08 27.26
N THR A 167 20.97 5.39 27.28
CA THR A 167 20.43 6.77 27.23
C THR A 167 20.02 7.29 28.63
N ALA A 168 20.13 6.46 29.67
CA ALA A 168 19.92 6.92 31.03
C ALA A 168 21.13 7.77 31.51
N PRO A 169 20.92 9.01 31.99
CA PRO A 169 21.98 9.89 32.46
C PRO A 169 22.65 9.38 33.73
#